data_3a6d6d3ecbf13340fa04d69dcbff3701
#
_entry.id   3a6d6d3ecbf13340fa04d69dcbff3701
#
_cell.length_a   1.000
_cell.length_b   1.000
_cell.length_c   1.000
_cell.angle_alpha   90.00
_cell.angle_beta   90.00
_cell.angle_gamma   90.00
#
_symmetry.space_group_name_H-M   'P 1'
#
loop_
_entity.id
_entity.type
_entity.pdbx_description
1 polymer ?
#
loop_
_entity_poly.entity_id
_entity_poly.type
_entity_poly.pdbx_seq_one_letter_code
_entity_poly.pdbx_strand_id
1 'polypeptide(L)'
;FILRTSGNDNPGSHHVRTYFTDGSYTLFRDALMHGLLEGADLETQAYRPAVVYINGEYFGLYNLREKMNEHYIASHHDVNPDKLNIIQSHSSLVKGSLRDYNSMVNYIQKETRFSVKLQEESYRQIQTLMDTDNFITHQVSVAYFQNFDIGNIKCWKERIAGARWRWMLFDQDYGFNLWNPDKYISAMRRDYSDYDNMFEFLT
;
A
#
# COMPACT_ATOMS: atom_id res chain seq x y z
N PHE A 1 11.35 -4.95 13.74
CA PHE A 1 9.99 -5.43 14.03
C PHE A 1 9.21 -4.34 14.74
N ILE A 2 7.89 -4.41 14.64
CA ILE A 2 6.95 -3.61 15.41
C ILE A 2 5.94 -4.54 16.08
N LEU A 3 5.48 -4.14 17.26
CA LEU A 3 4.34 -4.74 17.93
C LEU A 3 3.15 -3.83 17.66
N ARG A 4 2.25 -4.27 16.78
CA ARG A 4 1.11 -3.49 16.31
C ARG A 4 -0.19 -4.03 16.90
N THR A 5 -1.11 -3.15 17.25
CA THR A 5 -2.51 -3.52 17.42
C THR A 5 -3.11 -3.85 16.04
N SER A 6 -4.34 -4.32 16.01
CA SER A 6 -5.04 -4.63 14.75
C SER A 6 -5.53 -3.38 13.98
N GLY A 7 -5.08 -2.18 14.37
CA GLY A 7 -5.50 -0.94 13.72
C GLY A 7 -6.99 -0.69 13.85
N ASN A 8 -7.69 -0.49 12.74
CA ASN A 8 -9.13 -0.30 12.72
C ASN A 8 -9.94 -1.60 12.90
N ASP A 9 -9.30 -2.76 12.76
CA ASP A 9 -9.91 -4.08 12.89
C ASP A 9 -10.00 -4.53 14.37
N ASN A 10 -10.63 -3.72 15.22
CA ASN A 10 -10.79 -4.02 16.64
C ASN A 10 -12.15 -3.53 17.18
N PRO A 11 -12.67 -4.12 18.29
CA PRO A 11 -14.00 -3.81 18.81
C PRO A 11 -14.16 -2.39 19.36
N GLY A 12 -13.06 -1.71 19.67
CA GLY A 12 -13.05 -0.33 20.18
C GLY A 12 -12.97 0.72 19.09
N SER A 13 -12.73 0.33 17.83
CA SER A 13 -12.60 1.25 16.72
C SER A 13 -13.93 1.93 16.41
N HIS A 14 -13.90 3.25 16.24
CA HIS A 14 -15.05 4.01 15.75
C HIS A 14 -15.51 3.49 14.37
N HIS A 15 -14.58 3.09 13.53
CA HIS A 15 -14.86 2.58 12.17
C HIS A 15 -15.57 1.24 12.19
N VAL A 16 -15.23 0.33 13.12
CA VAL A 16 -15.97 -0.93 13.32
C VAL A 16 -17.42 -0.65 13.65
N ARG A 17 -17.71 0.32 14.51
CA ARG A 17 -19.08 0.69 14.90
C ARG A 17 -19.86 1.34 13.76
N THR A 18 -19.19 2.01 12.84
CA THR A 18 -19.83 2.80 11.77
C THR A 18 -19.96 2.03 10.48
N TYR A 19 -18.96 1.22 10.14
CA TYR A 19 -18.83 0.58 8.83
C TYR A 19 -18.89 -0.94 8.86
N PHE A 20 -18.66 -1.55 10.03
CA PHE A 20 -18.77 -3.00 10.22
C PHE A 20 -19.97 -3.29 11.10
N THR A 21 -20.66 -4.39 10.86
CA THR A 21 -21.65 -4.91 11.77
C THR A 21 -20.99 -5.34 13.08
N ASP A 22 -21.68 -5.24 14.21
CA ASP A 22 -21.17 -5.69 15.49
C ASP A 22 -20.59 -7.11 15.39
N GLY A 23 -19.32 -7.26 15.81
CA GLY A 23 -18.61 -8.55 15.80
C GLY A 23 -17.84 -8.86 14.50
N SER A 24 -17.73 -7.94 13.55
CA SER A 24 -17.03 -8.18 12.28
C SER A 24 -15.50 -7.94 12.35
N TYR A 25 -14.96 -7.60 13.50
CA TYR A 25 -13.52 -7.49 13.69
C TYR A 25 -12.86 -8.86 13.81
N THR A 26 -11.64 -8.99 13.30
CA THR A 26 -10.88 -10.23 13.29
C THR A 26 -9.57 -10.17 14.06
N LEU A 27 -9.05 -8.98 14.35
CA LEU A 27 -7.77 -8.66 14.97
C LEU A 27 -6.54 -9.00 14.12
N PHE A 28 -6.70 -9.63 12.96
CA PHE A 28 -5.59 -10.03 12.07
C PHE A 28 -5.87 -9.78 10.58
N ARG A 29 -6.88 -9.01 10.24
CA ARG A 29 -7.32 -8.73 8.87
C ARG A 29 -6.18 -8.26 7.96
N ASP A 30 -5.45 -7.23 8.39
CA ASP A 30 -4.26 -6.73 7.68
C ASP A 30 -3.21 -7.84 7.47
N ALA A 31 -2.94 -8.63 8.50
CA ALA A 31 -2.01 -9.74 8.42
C ALA A 31 -2.44 -10.84 7.45
N LEU A 32 -3.74 -11.15 7.42
CA LEU A 32 -4.30 -12.13 6.49
C LEU A 32 -4.07 -11.70 5.04
N MET A 33 -4.31 -10.44 4.71
CA MET A 33 -4.14 -9.94 3.34
C MET A 33 -2.68 -9.97 2.89
N HIS A 34 -1.75 -9.61 3.79
CA HIS A 34 -0.33 -9.79 3.52
C HIS A 34 0.04 -11.25 3.29
N GLY A 35 -0.48 -12.17 4.09
CA GLY A 35 -0.24 -13.60 3.95
C GLY A 35 -0.81 -14.20 2.65
N LEU A 36 -1.96 -13.72 2.19
CA LEU A 36 -2.56 -14.17 0.92
C LEU A 36 -1.73 -13.78 -0.31
N LEU A 37 -0.86 -12.79 -0.18
CA LEU A 37 0.03 -12.32 -1.24
C LEU A 37 1.48 -12.77 -1.05
N GLU A 38 1.73 -13.69 -0.12
CA GLU A 38 3.07 -14.26 0.04
C GLU A 38 3.51 -14.94 -1.26
N GLY A 39 4.69 -14.54 -1.77
CA GLY A 39 5.22 -15.01 -3.04
C GLY A 39 4.74 -14.26 -4.29
N ALA A 40 3.83 -13.29 -4.17
CA ALA A 40 3.55 -12.35 -5.24
C ALA A 40 4.70 -11.33 -5.41
N ASP A 41 4.81 -10.72 -6.58
CA ASP A 41 5.77 -9.62 -6.82
C ASP A 41 5.32 -8.32 -6.14
N LEU A 42 5.16 -8.39 -4.82
CA LEU A 42 4.71 -7.28 -3.99
C LEU A 42 5.32 -7.42 -2.59
N GLU A 43 5.81 -6.33 -2.04
CA GLU A 43 6.34 -6.28 -0.69
C GLU A 43 5.22 -6.46 0.34
N THR A 44 5.30 -7.54 1.12
CA THR A 44 4.35 -7.88 2.18
C THR A 44 5.07 -7.96 3.54
N GLN A 45 4.33 -7.86 4.63
CA GLN A 45 4.90 -7.96 5.98
C GLN A 45 4.67 -9.35 6.57
N ALA A 46 5.73 -9.99 7.06
CA ALA A 46 5.58 -11.17 7.89
C ALA A 46 4.75 -10.87 9.15
N TYR A 47 4.05 -11.89 9.63
CA TYR A 47 3.13 -11.80 10.75
C TYR A 47 3.34 -12.92 11.76
N ARG A 48 3.24 -12.56 13.05
CA ARG A 48 3.13 -13.50 14.14
C ARG A 48 2.22 -12.95 15.23
N PRO A 49 1.18 -13.68 15.68
CA PRO A 49 0.39 -13.27 16.84
C PRO A 49 1.24 -13.29 18.10
N ALA A 50 1.02 -12.33 18.99
CA ALA A 50 1.73 -12.21 20.24
C ALA A 50 0.78 -11.83 21.37
N VAL A 51 0.83 -12.58 22.46
CA VAL A 51 0.16 -12.22 23.72
C VAL A 51 1.10 -11.34 24.52
N VAL A 52 0.62 -10.15 24.90
CA VAL A 52 1.43 -9.17 25.62
C VAL A 52 1.03 -9.14 27.07
N TYR A 53 2.03 -9.18 27.94
CA TYR A 53 1.90 -8.95 29.38
C TYR A 53 2.75 -7.74 29.78
N ILE A 54 2.22 -6.88 30.64
CA ILE A 54 2.95 -5.76 31.22
C ILE A 54 2.94 -5.93 32.73
N ASN A 55 4.12 -5.97 33.34
CA ASN A 55 4.29 -6.21 34.79
C ASN A 55 3.60 -7.48 35.29
N GLY A 56 3.48 -8.52 34.44
CA GLY A 56 2.83 -9.78 34.80
C GLY A 56 1.32 -9.80 34.54
N GLU A 57 0.70 -8.68 34.21
CA GLU A 57 -0.73 -8.60 33.90
C GLU A 57 -0.96 -8.71 32.38
N TYR A 58 -2.00 -9.44 31.99
CA TYR A 58 -2.40 -9.58 30.59
C TYR A 58 -2.81 -8.22 30.03
N PHE A 59 -2.14 -7.80 28.96
CA PHE A 59 -2.36 -6.51 28.33
C PHE A 59 -3.17 -6.62 27.03
N GLY A 60 -3.01 -7.70 26.27
CA GLY A 60 -3.77 -7.89 25.04
C GLY A 60 -3.12 -8.82 24.03
N LEU A 61 -3.85 -9.03 22.93
CA LEU A 61 -3.37 -9.70 21.73
C LEU A 61 -2.84 -8.66 20.74
N TYR A 62 -1.62 -8.86 20.28
CA TYR A 62 -0.91 -7.97 19.36
C TYR A 62 -0.39 -8.72 18.14
N ASN A 63 -0.01 -7.96 17.14
CA ASN A 63 0.57 -8.44 15.89
C ASN A 63 2.05 -8.07 15.85
N LEU A 64 2.94 -9.04 15.96
CA LEU A 64 4.36 -8.83 15.68
C LEU A 64 4.55 -8.80 14.17
N ARG A 65 5.00 -7.68 13.64
CA ARG A 65 5.13 -7.40 12.22
C ARG A 65 6.54 -6.89 11.89
N GLU A 66 6.95 -7.05 10.65
CA GLU A 66 8.09 -6.34 10.11
C GLU A 66 7.79 -4.85 10.02
N LYS A 67 8.79 -4.01 10.25
CA LYS A 67 8.67 -2.56 10.05
C LYS A 67 9.11 -2.24 8.63
N MET A 68 8.19 -1.85 7.77
CA MET A 68 8.45 -1.44 6.38
C MET A 68 9.21 -0.11 6.33
N ASN A 69 10.51 -0.17 6.51
CA ASN A 69 11.47 0.92 6.42
C ASN A 69 12.63 0.53 5.50
N GLU A 70 13.68 1.36 5.45
CA GLU A 70 14.88 1.10 4.63
C GLU A 70 15.58 -0.22 4.94
N HIS A 71 15.56 -0.66 6.19
CA HIS A 71 16.18 -1.92 6.60
C HIS A 71 15.35 -3.12 6.17
N TYR A 72 14.02 -3.01 6.19
CA TYR A 72 13.11 -4.00 5.62
C TYR A 72 13.42 -4.17 4.12
N ILE A 73 13.45 -3.09 3.37
CA ILE A 73 13.72 -3.13 1.93
C ILE A 73 15.09 -3.76 1.65
N ALA A 74 16.13 -3.34 2.38
CA ALA A 74 17.46 -3.90 2.22
C ALA A 74 17.58 -5.39 2.61
N SER A 75 16.72 -5.88 3.51
CA SER A 75 16.72 -7.31 3.88
C SER A 75 15.98 -8.22 2.89
N HIS A 76 15.12 -7.65 2.05
CA HIS A 76 14.32 -8.37 1.04
C HIS A 76 14.85 -8.17 -0.38
N HIS A 77 15.62 -7.11 -0.60
CA HIS A 77 16.21 -6.75 -1.89
C HIS A 77 17.70 -6.45 -1.72
N ASP A 78 18.49 -6.74 -2.74
CA ASP A 78 19.93 -6.41 -2.72
C ASP A 78 20.15 -4.93 -3.04
N VAL A 79 19.81 -4.06 -2.09
CA VAL A 79 19.86 -2.60 -2.23
C VAL A 79 20.53 -1.94 -1.02
N ASN A 80 21.13 -0.79 -1.25
CA ASN A 80 21.75 -0.01 -0.18
C ASN A 80 20.69 0.81 0.58
N PRO A 81 20.44 0.55 1.90
CA PRO A 81 19.44 1.26 2.67
C PRO A 81 19.67 2.78 2.72
N ASP A 82 20.91 3.24 2.60
CA ASP A 82 21.22 4.68 2.60
C ASP A 82 20.90 5.37 1.28
N LYS A 83 20.68 4.60 0.22
CA LYS A 83 20.34 5.10 -1.11
C LYS A 83 18.85 4.93 -1.47
N LEU A 84 17.97 4.89 -0.51
CA LEU A 84 16.54 4.73 -0.77
C LEU A 84 15.79 6.06 -0.73
N ASN A 85 14.82 6.17 -1.62
CA ASN A 85 13.66 7.05 -1.47
C ASN A 85 12.48 6.18 -1.02
N ILE A 86 11.81 6.58 0.05
CA ILE A 86 10.61 5.92 0.59
C ILE A 86 9.56 6.99 0.82
N ILE A 87 8.37 6.76 0.28
CA ILE A 87 7.23 7.69 0.33
C ILE A 87 6.04 6.95 0.91
N GLN A 88 5.24 7.65 1.68
CA GLN A 88 3.97 7.18 2.22
C GLN A 88 2.89 8.21 1.93
N SER A 89 1.65 7.75 1.69
CA SER A 89 0.48 8.61 1.46
C SER A 89 0.73 9.68 0.39
N HIS A 90 1.30 9.29 -0.75
CA HIS A 90 1.58 10.10 -1.95
C HIS A 90 2.57 11.27 -1.76
N SER A 91 2.61 11.90 -0.60
CA SER A 91 3.39 13.12 -0.36
C SER A 91 4.24 13.11 0.90
N SER A 92 4.05 12.14 1.77
CA SER A 92 4.82 12.05 3.03
C SER A 92 6.16 11.38 2.78
N LEU A 93 7.22 12.17 2.86
CA LEU A 93 8.59 11.68 2.74
C LEU A 93 8.98 10.90 4.01
N VAL A 94 9.25 9.61 3.87
CA VAL A 94 9.80 8.78 4.95
C VAL A 94 11.33 8.80 4.92
N LYS A 95 11.93 8.69 3.71
CA LYS A 95 13.38 8.75 3.51
C LYS A 95 13.74 9.26 2.12
N GLY A 96 14.84 9.97 1.98
CA GLY A 96 15.39 10.40 0.70
C GLY A 96 14.76 11.68 0.15
N SER A 97 14.15 11.64 -1.04
CA SER A 97 13.62 12.81 -1.75
C SER A 97 12.36 12.48 -2.52
N LEU A 98 11.43 13.45 -2.56
CA LEU A 98 10.21 13.40 -3.38
C LEU A 98 10.46 13.75 -4.86
N ARG A 99 11.64 14.25 -5.22
CA ARG A 99 11.92 14.80 -6.54
C ARG A 99 11.57 13.84 -7.68
N ASP A 100 12.09 12.63 -7.62
CA ASP A 100 11.90 11.62 -8.68
C ASP A 100 10.45 11.16 -8.76
N TYR A 101 9.79 11.03 -7.60
CA TYR A 101 8.37 10.68 -7.52
C TYR A 101 7.50 11.75 -8.17
N ASN A 102 7.68 13.00 -7.77
CA ASN A 102 6.93 14.11 -8.34
C ASN A 102 7.19 14.28 -9.84
N SER A 103 8.42 14.02 -10.30
CA SER A 103 8.75 14.04 -11.73
C SER A 103 8.00 12.96 -12.51
N MET A 104 7.91 11.75 -11.96
CA MET A 104 7.13 10.65 -12.53
C MET A 104 5.64 10.99 -12.58
N VAL A 105 5.07 11.43 -11.47
CA VAL A 105 3.65 11.79 -11.39
C VAL A 105 3.31 12.90 -12.38
N ASN A 106 4.11 13.97 -12.42
CA ASN A 106 3.92 15.08 -13.38
C ASN A 106 4.01 14.60 -14.84
N TYR A 107 4.90 13.66 -15.13
CA TYR A 107 4.99 13.08 -16.47
C TYR A 107 3.72 12.32 -16.83
N ILE A 108 3.26 11.42 -15.95
CA ILE A 108 2.03 10.65 -16.16
C ILE A 108 0.84 11.58 -16.36
N GLN A 109 0.64 12.55 -15.47
CA GLN A 109 -0.46 13.52 -15.57
C GLN A 109 -0.43 14.32 -16.88
N LYS A 110 0.74 14.72 -17.33
CA LYS A 110 0.88 15.45 -18.60
C LYS A 110 0.44 14.58 -19.79
N GLU A 111 0.89 13.33 -19.85
CA GLU A 111 0.62 12.43 -20.98
C GLU A 111 -0.86 12.01 -21.05
N THR A 112 -1.55 12.05 -19.91
CA THR A 112 -2.91 11.55 -19.78
C THR A 112 -3.96 12.65 -19.76
N ARG A 113 -3.55 13.90 -19.57
CA ARG A 113 -4.47 15.06 -19.41
C ARG A 113 -5.47 15.24 -20.55
N PHE A 114 -5.13 14.85 -21.77
CA PHE A 114 -5.94 15.06 -22.95
C PHE A 114 -6.26 13.78 -23.75
N SER A 115 -5.91 12.63 -23.22
CA SER A 115 -6.08 11.36 -23.92
C SER A 115 -6.72 10.32 -23.00
N VAL A 116 -7.80 9.72 -23.46
CA VAL A 116 -8.44 8.57 -22.80
C VAL A 116 -7.57 7.31 -22.91
N LYS A 117 -6.59 7.31 -23.82
CA LYS A 117 -5.69 6.17 -24.03
C LYS A 117 -4.24 6.67 -24.10
N LEU A 118 -3.42 6.07 -23.25
CA LEU A 118 -2.00 6.33 -23.24
C LEU A 118 -1.35 5.90 -24.57
N GLN A 119 -0.46 6.73 -25.10
CA GLN A 119 0.31 6.37 -26.29
C GLN A 119 1.37 5.31 -25.92
N GLU A 120 1.66 4.41 -26.85
CA GLU A 120 2.64 3.33 -26.65
C GLU A 120 4.01 3.84 -26.19
N GLU A 121 4.48 4.95 -26.77
CA GLU A 121 5.74 5.59 -26.40
C GLU A 121 5.73 6.09 -24.96
N SER A 122 4.64 6.76 -24.55
CA SER A 122 4.46 7.26 -23.18
C SER A 122 4.38 6.11 -22.19
N TYR A 123 3.72 5.01 -22.54
CA TYR A 123 3.67 3.81 -21.71
C TYR A 123 5.07 3.19 -21.53
N ARG A 124 5.85 3.06 -22.58
CA ARG A 124 7.23 2.58 -22.49
C ARG A 124 8.10 3.48 -21.62
N GLN A 125 7.91 4.79 -21.70
CA GLN A 125 8.61 5.73 -20.82
C GLN A 125 8.20 5.53 -19.35
N ILE A 126 6.92 5.33 -19.05
CA ILE A 126 6.44 5.03 -17.69
C ILE A 126 7.09 3.76 -17.15
N GLN A 127 7.21 2.71 -17.96
CA GLN A 127 7.86 1.46 -17.56
C GLN A 127 9.35 1.62 -17.19
N THR A 128 10.00 2.71 -17.62
CA THR A 128 11.36 3.04 -17.15
C THR A 128 11.39 3.75 -15.81
N LEU A 129 10.28 4.36 -15.40
CA LEU A 129 10.16 5.13 -14.16
C LEU A 129 9.62 4.31 -13.00
N MET A 130 8.68 3.42 -13.29
CA MET A 130 8.03 2.56 -12.30
C MET A 130 7.98 1.09 -12.76
N ASP A 131 7.92 0.19 -11.81
CA ASP A 131 7.66 -1.22 -12.04
C ASP A 131 6.15 -1.41 -12.24
N THR A 132 5.73 -1.45 -13.49
CA THR A 132 4.30 -1.50 -13.85
C THR A 132 3.65 -2.81 -13.43
N ASP A 133 4.36 -3.93 -13.45
CA ASP A 133 3.83 -5.23 -13.04
C ASP A 133 3.60 -5.28 -11.53
N ASN A 134 4.57 -4.79 -10.75
CA ASN A 134 4.40 -4.60 -9.31
C ASN A 134 3.25 -3.64 -8.99
N PHE A 135 3.14 -2.52 -9.71
CA PHE A 135 2.05 -1.56 -9.53
C PHE A 135 0.68 -2.18 -9.83
N ILE A 136 0.54 -2.91 -10.95
CA ILE A 136 -0.70 -3.61 -11.31
C ILE A 136 -1.05 -4.66 -10.24
N THR A 137 -0.08 -5.45 -9.79
CA THR A 137 -0.26 -6.43 -8.72
C THR A 137 -0.78 -5.76 -7.45
N HIS A 138 -0.20 -4.62 -7.05
CA HIS A 138 -0.66 -3.84 -5.92
C HIS A 138 -2.12 -3.38 -6.10
N GLN A 139 -2.46 -2.77 -7.24
CA GLN A 139 -3.81 -2.24 -7.49
C GLN A 139 -4.87 -3.35 -7.53
N VAL A 140 -4.57 -4.46 -8.22
CA VAL A 140 -5.47 -5.64 -8.27
C VAL A 140 -5.68 -6.21 -6.87
N SER A 141 -4.63 -6.27 -6.05
CA SER A 141 -4.71 -6.77 -4.67
C SER A 141 -5.58 -5.88 -3.79
N VAL A 142 -5.37 -4.56 -3.84
CA VAL A 142 -6.19 -3.59 -3.08
C VAL A 142 -7.66 -3.66 -3.54
N ALA A 143 -7.90 -3.79 -4.85
CA ALA A 143 -9.24 -3.96 -5.41
C ALA A 143 -9.89 -5.27 -4.95
N TYR A 144 -9.17 -6.38 -5.00
CA TYR A 144 -9.66 -7.69 -4.53
C TYR A 144 -9.99 -7.68 -3.04
N PHE A 145 -9.16 -7.07 -2.23
CA PHE A 145 -9.39 -6.92 -0.79
C PHE A 145 -10.48 -5.90 -0.45
N GLN A 146 -10.95 -5.13 -1.42
CA GLN A 146 -11.94 -4.07 -1.21
C GLN A 146 -11.49 -3.08 -0.12
N ASN A 147 -10.19 -2.80 -0.05
CA ASN A 147 -9.67 -1.80 0.86
C ASN A 147 -9.97 -0.40 0.33
N PHE A 148 -10.89 0.29 0.97
CA PHE A 148 -11.31 1.63 0.54
C PHE A 148 -10.43 2.75 1.09
N ASP A 149 -9.51 2.46 2.00
CA ASP A 149 -8.52 3.42 2.49
C ASP A 149 -7.32 3.51 1.52
N ILE A 150 -7.63 3.93 0.30
CA ILE A 150 -6.71 3.97 -0.83
C ILE A 150 -5.59 5.01 -0.69
N GLY A 151 -5.70 5.95 0.26
CA GLY A 151 -4.66 6.90 0.62
C GLY A 151 -3.47 6.28 1.36
N ASN A 152 -3.65 5.07 1.91
CA ASN A 152 -2.60 4.34 2.62
C ASN A 152 -1.69 3.58 1.66
N ILE A 153 -0.98 4.29 0.82
CA ILE A 153 0.04 3.70 -0.05
C ILE A 153 1.44 3.90 0.53
N LYS A 154 2.33 2.99 0.17
CA LYS A 154 3.75 3.11 0.42
C LYS A 154 4.53 2.64 -0.80
N CYS A 155 5.53 3.40 -1.21
CA CYS A 155 6.39 3.05 -2.33
C CYS A 155 7.83 3.42 -2.08
N TRP A 156 8.74 2.78 -2.81
CA TRP A 156 10.16 2.99 -2.68
C TRP A 156 10.90 2.90 -4.02
N LYS A 157 12.09 3.49 -4.06
CA LYS A 157 13.01 3.42 -5.19
C LYS A 157 14.44 3.57 -4.69
N GLU A 158 15.39 2.80 -5.21
CA GLU A 158 16.81 3.07 -4.99
C GLU A 158 17.28 4.27 -5.82
N ARG A 159 18.16 5.09 -5.27
CA ARG A 159 18.75 6.27 -5.94
C ARG A 159 19.93 5.89 -6.80
N ILE A 160 19.69 5.02 -7.77
CA ILE A 160 20.67 4.63 -8.81
C ILE A 160 20.03 4.76 -10.19
N ALA A 161 20.84 4.82 -11.22
CA ALA A 161 20.37 4.86 -12.60
C ALA A 161 19.61 3.58 -12.96
N GLY A 162 18.47 3.71 -13.64
CA GLY A 162 17.63 2.59 -14.07
C GLY A 162 16.75 1.97 -12.98
N ALA A 163 16.88 2.40 -11.72
CA ALA A 163 15.94 1.94 -10.67
C ALA A 163 14.54 2.49 -10.91
N ARG A 164 13.54 1.69 -10.59
CA ARG A 164 12.12 1.97 -10.81
C ARG A 164 11.39 2.06 -9.47
N TRP A 165 10.32 2.85 -9.41
CA TRP A 165 9.42 2.89 -8.26
C TRP A 165 8.70 1.56 -8.11
N ARG A 166 8.60 1.04 -6.87
CA ARG A 166 7.85 -0.15 -6.49
C ARG A 166 6.89 0.16 -5.35
N TRP A 167 5.71 -0.43 -5.40
CA TRP A 167 4.67 -0.30 -4.38
C TRP A 167 4.76 -1.44 -3.38
N MET A 168 4.37 -1.14 -2.15
CA MET A 168 4.35 -2.07 -1.02
C MET A 168 2.91 -2.19 -0.53
N LEU A 169 2.46 -3.39 -0.20
CA LEU A 169 1.18 -3.55 0.48
C LEU A 169 1.28 -2.93 1.88
N PHE A 170 0.40 -2.00 2.19
CA PHE A 170 0.49 -1.24 3.43
C PHE A 170 -0.89 -0.91 3.98
N ASP A 171 -1.11 -1.19 5.28
CA ASP A 171 -2.31 -0.82 6.04
C ASP A 171 -3.63 -1.31 5.43
N GLN A 172 -3.81 -2.63 5.42
CA GLN A 172 -4.97 -3.29 4.80
C GLN A 172 -6.10 -3.59 5.81
N ASP A 173 -6.14 -2.93 6.96
CA ASP A 173 -7.08 -3.24 8.05
C ASP A 173 -8.55 -2.90 7.72
N TYR A 174 -8.79 -2.13 6.67
CA TYR A 174 -10.12 -1.88 6.10
C TYR A 174 -10.54 -2.88 5.01
N GLY A 175 -9.67 -3.77 4.59
CA GLY A 175 -9.98 -4.73 3.55
C GLY A 175 -10.99 -5.79 3.95
N PHE A 176 -11.51 -6.54 2.97
CA PHE A 176 -12.62 -7.48 3.10
C PHE A 176 -13.82 -6.88 3.85
N ASN A 177 -13.98 -5.59 3.71
CA ASN A 177 -15.17 -4.93 4.19
C ASN A 177 -16.32 -5.30 3.27
N LEU A 178 -17.33 -5.98 3.78
CA LEU A 178 -18.46 -6.56 3.07
C LEU A 178 -19.36 -5.52 2.36
N TRP A 179 -18.77 -4.46 1.85
CA TRP A 179 -19.46 -3.43 1.10
C TRP A 179 -19.75 -3.91 -0.33
N ASN A 180 -20.85 -3.44 -0.87
CA ASN A 180 -21.27 -3.74 -2.23
C ASN A 180 -20.11 -3.47 -3.22
N PRO A 181 -19.64 -4.48 -3.96
CA PRO A 181 -18.53 -4.36 -4.91
C PRO A 181 -18.70 -3.22 -5.92
N ASP A 182 -19.93 -2.97 -6.37
CA ASP A 182 -20.24 -1.90 -7.33
C ASP A 182 -19.99 -0.50 -6.73
N LYS A 183 -20.24 -0.33 -5.44
CA LYS A 183 -19.93 0.92 -4.75
C LYS A 183 -18.43 1.11 -4.55
N TYR A 184 -17.70 0.02 -4.34
CA TYR A 184 -16.26 0.05 -4.16
C TYR A 184 -15.54 0.50 -5.44
N ILE A 185 -15.82 -0.13 -6.58
CA ILE A 185 -15.24 0.26 -7.88
C ILE A 185 -15.60 1.69 -8.22
N SER A 186 -16.84 2.12 -7.94
CA SER A 186 -17.28 3.51 -8.15
C SER A 186 -16.60 4.49 -7.21
N ALA A 187 -16.24 4.09 -5.99
CA ALA A 187 -15.48 4.91 -5.05
C ALA A 187 -14.02 5.02 -5.50
N MET A 188 -13.39 3.92 -5.87
CA MET A 188 -12.03 3.93 -6.43
C MET A 188 -11.92 4.89 -7.61
N ARG A 189 -12.85 4.82 -8.55
CA ARG A 189 -12.87 5.72 -9.72
C ARG A 189 -13.06 7.20 -9.35
N ARG A 190 -13.76 7.52 -8.25
CA ARG A 190 -14.00 8.91 -7.81
C ARG A 190 -12.85 9.47 -6.99
N ASP A 191 -12.31 8.68 -6.07
CA ASP A 191 -11.28 9.17 -5.16
C ASP A 191 -9.91 9.30 -5.82
N TYR A 192 -9.65 8.50 -6.86
CA TYR A 192 -8.43 8.66 -7.66
C TYR A 192 -8.48 9.89 -8.60
N SER A 193 -9.65 10.49 -8.84
CA SER A 193 -9.70 11.74 -9.62
C SER A 193 -9.07 12.94 -8.90
N ASP A 194 -9.03 12.91 -7.56
CA ASP A 194 -8.40 13.95 -6.75
C ASP A 194 -6.92 13.64 -6.42
N TYR A 195 -6.51 12.37 -6.53
CA TYR A 195 -5.16 11.89 -6.28
C TYR A 195 -4.59 11.25 -7.55
N ASP A 196 -4.10 12.10 -8.46
CA ASP A 196 -3.32 11.67 -9.61
C ASP A 196 -3.88 10.42 -10.32
N ASN A 197 -4.65 10.61 -11.32
CA ASN A 197 -5.26 9.63 -12.22
C ASN A 197 -4.39 8.40 -12.63
N MET A 198 -3.46 7.93 -11.80
CA MET A 198 -2.59 6.80 -12.13
C MET A 198 -3.36 5.50 -12.35
N PHE A 199 -4.52 5.33 -11.69
CA PHE A 199 -5.31 4.11 -11.83
C PHE A 199 -6.10 4.06 -13.16
N GLU A 200 -6.61 5.19 -13.63
CA GLU A 200 -7.33 5.26 -14.92
C GLU A 200 -6.45 4.95 -16.13
N PHE A 201 -5.12 4.89 -15.98
CA PHE A 201 -4.19 4.68 -17.08
C PHE A 201 -3.80 3.23 -17.33
N LEU A 202 -4.04 2.36 -16.36
CA LEU A 202 -3.64 0.96 -16.43
C LEU A 202 -4.84 0.01 -16.60
N THR A 203 -6.06 0.52 -16.56
CA THR A 203 -7.30 -0.20 -16.86
C THR A 203 -7.92 0.24 -18.18
#